data_28d2dd8cc00064c07ccd63c3e715c187
#
_entry.id   28d2dd8cc00064c07ccd63c3e715c187
#
_cell.length_a   1.000
_cell.length_b   1.000
_cell.length_c   1.000
_cell.angle_alpha   90.00
_cell.angle_beta   90.00
_cell.angle_gamma   90.00
#
_symmetry.space_group_name_H-M   'P 1'
#
loop_
_entity.id
_entity.type
_entity.pdbx_description
1 polymer ?
#
loop_
_entity_poly.entity_id
_entity_poly.type
_entity_poly.pdbx_seq_one_letter_code
_entity_poly.pdbx_strand_id
1 'polypeptide(L)'
;MVRGRRALGDFELIVCSDGTYLLDGGAMFGVVPKTLWEKRAAADEANRIVLGLNTVVVRTGKHVVLIETGIGNKQTPKMREIFGNQELLPASLAVAGVRVEEVTHVVNTHLHFDHCGWNTTLHSDGSVTPTFPNARYFAAAGELAHGRLQLERDRVSYLGPNYDPLIASGQLTLIDVDGAGGFVSGDARLDAPGVAIQTSAEIVPGVWVERFPGHTASMLGVHLESGGERACYIGDLIREGTIQNSVRLRNIDRDKVLVYAA
;
A
#
# COMPACT_ATOMS: atom_id res chain seq x y z
N MET A 1 12.11 -4.27 -9.94
CA MET A 1 12.04 -4.42 -11.42
C MET A 1 10.71 -3.86 -11.92
N VAL A 2 10.71 -3.24 -13.10
CA VAL A 2 9.46 -2.83 -13.76
C VAL A 2 8.78 -4.09 -14.30
N ARG A 3 7.53 -4.31 -13.91
CA ARG A 3 6.73 -5.48 -14.33
C ARG A 3 5.82 -5.19 -15.51
N GLY A 4 5.49 -3.93 -15.76
CA GLY A 4 4.65 -3.54 -16.90
C GLY A 4 4.43 -2.04 -17.00
N ARG A 5 4.01 -1.61 -18.18
CA ARG A 5 3.57 -0.23 -18.47
C ARG A 5 2.25 -0.29 -19.24
N ARG A 6 1.35 0.64 -18.96
CA ARG A 6 0.07 0.77 -19.66
C ARG A 6 -0.40 2.22 -19.69
N ALA A 7 -1.03 2.63 -20.77
CA ALA A 7 -1.80 3.86 -20.80
C ALA A 7 -3.20 3.62 -20.22
N LEU A 8 -3.74 4.64 -19.57
CA LEU A 8 -5.13 4.74 -19.13
C LEU A 8 -5.59 6.15 -19.51
N GLY A 9 -6.20 6.30 -20.69
CA GLY A 9 -6.44 7.62 -21.27
C GLY A 9 -5.11 8.39 -21.40
N ASP A 10 -5.03 9.57 -20.75
CA ASP A 10 -3.82 10.41 -20.72
C ASP A 10 -2.84 10.03 -19.61
N PHE A 11 -3.16 9.05 -18.76
CA PHE A 11 -2.28 8.61 -17.70
C PHE A 11 -1.33 7.51 -18.18
N GLU A 12 -0.09 7.54 -17.69
CA GLU A 12 0.84 6.42 -17.78
C GLU A 12 0.87 5.67 -16.45
N LEU A 13 0.57 4.37 -16.48
CA LEU A 13 0.66 3.47 -15.35
C LEU A 13 1.91 2.61 -15.49
N ILE A 14 2.75 2.56 -14.43
CA ILE A 14 3.96 1.74 -14.43
C ILE A 14 3.91 0.87 -13.17
N VAL A 15 3.92 -0.44 -13.35
CA VAL A 15 4.00 -1.38 -12.23
C VAL A 15 5.46 -1.62 -11.89
N CYS A 16 5.87 -1.12 -10.74
CA CYS A 16 7.16 -1.35 -10.12
C CYS A 16 7.06 -2.44 -9.05
N SER A 17 8.17 -2.99 -8.62
CA SER A 17 8.19 -4.03 -7.60
C SER A 17 9.32 -3.78 -6.60
N ASP A 18 9.02 -3.93 -5.32
CA ASP A 18 10.02 -4.00 -4.25
C ASP A 18 10.62 -5.42 -4.10
N GLY A 19 10.23 -6.32 -5.00
CA GLY A 19 10.64 -7.72 -4.99
C GLY A 19 9.52 -8.64 -4.53
N THR A 20 9.91 -9.67 -3.81
CA THR A 20 9.02 -10.65 -3.20
C THR A 20 9.38 -10.84 -1.73
N TYR A 21 8.45 -11.39 -0.97
CA TYR A 21 8.68 -11.79 0.41
C TYR A 21 7.91 -13.08 0.73
N LEU A 22 8.26 -13.71 1.84
CA LEU A 22 7.72 -14.99 2.26
C LEU A 22 6.82 -14.80 3.49
N LEU A 23 5.61 -15.34 3.43
CA LEU A 23 4.71 -15.41 4.59
C LEU A 23 4.10 -16.81 4.73
N ASP A 24 3.71 -17.16 5.96
CA ASP A 24 3.03 -18.43 6.24
C ASP A 24 1.72 -18.55 5.43
N GLY A 25 1.61 -19.60 4.65
CA GLY A 25 0.44 -19.83 3.80
C GLY A 25 -0.85 -20.03 4.59
N GLY A 26 -0.77 -20.59 5.79
CA GLY A 26 -1.93 -20.72 6.66
C GLY A 26 -2.46 -19.37 7.14
N ALA A 27 -1.56 -18.43 7.47
CA ALA A 27 -1.93 -17.07 7.81
C ALA A 27 -2.57 -16.33 6.63
N MET A 28 -2.07 -16.60 5.40
CA MET A 28 -2.58 -15.94 4.19
C MET A 28 -3.94 -16.49 3.74
N PHE A 29 -4.12 -17.81 3.78
CA PHE A 29 -5.36 -18.47 3.32
C PHE A 29 -6.39 -18.68 4.41
N GLY A 30 -6.06 -18.43 5.67
CA GLY A 30 -6.97 -18.50 6.81
C GLY A 30 -7.65 -19.85 6.94
N VAL A 31 -8.97 -19.87 6.81
CA VAL A 31 -9.80 -21.09 6.98
C VAL A 31 -9.77 -22.04 5.76
N VAL A 32 -9.12 -21.63 4.66
CA VAL A 32 -9.02 -22.51 3.48
C VAL A 32 -8.00 -23.62 3.75
N PRO A 33 -8.38 -24.91 3.59
CA PRO A 33 -7.47 -26.03 3.84
C PRO A 33 -6.23 -25.99 2.94
N LYS A 34 -5.05 -26.31 3.50
CA LYS A 34 -3.78 -26.33 2.76
C LYS A 34 -3.86 -27.19 1.49
N THR A 35 -4.49 -28.33 1.54
CA THR A 35 -4.67 -29.24 0.39
C THR A 35 -5.40 -28.60 -0.81
N LEU A 36 -6.11 -27.48 -0.59
CA LEU A 36 -6.77 -26.72 -1.64
C LEU A 36 -5.90 -25.59 -2.16
N TRP A 37 -5.29 -24.79 -1.27
CA TRP A 37 -4.54 -23.61 -1.69
C TRP A 37 -3.10 -23.93 -2.17
N GLU A 38 -2.42 -24.95 -1.63
CA GLU A 38 -1.05 -25.29 -2.04
C GLU A 38 -0.92 -25.70 -3.52
N LYS A 39 -2.03 -26.11 -4.15
CA LYS A 39 -2.09 -26.39 -5.59
C LYS A 39 -1.93 -25.16 -6.45
N ARG A 40 -2.09 -23.96 -5.86
CA ARG A 40 -2.01 -22.65 -6.55
C ARG A 40 -0.86 -21.80 -6.06
N ALA A 41 -0.56 -21.87 -4.79
CA ALA A 41 0.54 -21.20 -4.14
C ALA A 41 1.40 -22.25 -3.42
N ALA A 42 2.45 -22.71 -4.09
CA ALA A 42 3.37 -23.71 -3.52
C ALA A 42 4.03 -23.14 -2.27
N ALA A 43 3.99 -23.91 -1.18
CA ALA A 43 4.66 -23.54 0.06
C ALA A 43 6.02 -24.22 0.18
N ASP A 44 6.96 -23.54 0.85
CA ASP A 44 8.24 -24.15 1.26
C ASP A 44 8.07 -25.09 2.46
N GLU A 45 9.19 -25.66 2.94
CA GLU A 45 9.20 -26.58 4.08
C GLU A 45 8.71 -25.92 5.37
N ALA A 46 8.84 -24.60 5.49
CA ALA A 46 8.33 -23.79 6.62
C ALA A 46 6.89 -23.30 6.40
N ASN A 47 6.16 -23.87 5.42
CA ASN A 47 4.79 -23.47 5.05
C ASN A 47 4.66 -22.05 4.52
N ARG A 48 5.76 -21.42 4.05
CA ARG A 48 5.72 -20.05 3.53
C ARG A 48 5.46 -20.05 2.03
N ILE A 49 4.66 -19.12 1.59
CA ILE A 49 4.38 -18.84 0.17
C ILE A 49 5.07 -17.56 -0.25
N VAL A 50 5.32 -17.42 -1.55
CA VAL A 50 5.91 -16.20 -2.13
C VAL A 50 4.83 -15.20 -2.44
N LEU A 51 4.96 -13.99 -1.93
CA LEU A 51 4.08 -12.85 -2.22
C LEU A 51 4.87 -11.75 -2.95
N GLY A 52 4.20 -11.04 -3.86
CA GLY A 52 4.79 -9.93 -4.60
C GLY A 52 4.56 -8.61 -3.88
N LEU A 53 5.57 -7.74 -3.90
CA LEU A 53 5.49 -6.37 -3.39
C LEU A 53 5.36 -5.42 -4.59
N ASN A 54 4.13 -5.13 -5.00
CA ASN A 54 3.85 -4.34 -6.18
C ASN A 54 3.45 -2.91 -5.81
N THR A 55 4.01 -1.97 -6.54
CA THR A 55 3.79 -0.53 -6.42
C THR A 55 3.37 -0.01 -7.78
N VAL A 56 2.39 0.90 -7.84
CA VAL A 56 1.98 1.51 -9.10
C VAL A 56 2.39 2.98 -9.12
N VAL A 57 3.18 3.36 -10.11
CA VAL A 57 3.41 4.76 -10.47
C VAL A 57 2.33 5.19 -11.44
N VAL A 58 1.66 6.30 -11.14
CA VAL A 58 0.68 6.96 -12.02
C VAL A 58 1.21 8.33 -12.41
N ARG A 59 1.51 8.53 -13.69
CA ARG A 59 1.88 9.85 -14.24
C ARG A 59 0.65 10.48 -14.86
N THR A 60 0.21 11.62 -14.33
CA THR A 60 -0.99 12.35 -14.80
C THR A 60 -0.62 13.58 -15.66
N GLY A 61 0.61 13.67 -16.14
CA GLY A 61 1.14 14.85 -16.81
C GLY A 61 1.66 15.93 -15.84
N LYS A 62 0.91 16.23 -14.79
CA LYS A 62 1.32 17.23 -13.75
C LYS A 62 1.87 16.58 -12.48
N HIS A 63 1.40 15.38 -12.14
CA HIS A 63 1.71 14.71 -10.90
C HIS A 63 2.31 13.33 -11.15
N VAL A 64 3.20 12.91 -10.27
CA VAL A 64 3.68 11.55 -10.15
C VAL A 64 3.13 11.01 -8.83
N VAL A 65 2.12 10.15 -8.94
CA VAL A 65 1.46 9.51 -7.80
C VAL A 65 2.01 8.09 -7.66
N LEU A 66 2.41 7.72 -6.46
CA LEU A 66 2.87 6.38 -6.13
C LEU A 66 1.83 5.71 -5.25
N ILE A 67 1.32 4.56 -5.68
CA ILE A 67 0.38 3.76 -4.90
C ILE A 67 1.18 2.60 -4.29
N GLU A 68 1.22 2.51 -2.97
CA GLU A 68 2.04 1.64 -2.16
C GLU A 68 3.56 1.90 -2.26
N THR A 69 4.29 1.43 -1.25
CA THR A 69 5.74 1.61 -1.18
C THR A 69 6.50 0.34 -0.76
N GLY A 70 5.88 -0.84 -0.83
CA GLY A 70 6.55 -2.09 -0.50
C GLY A 70 6.99 -2.21 0.96
N ILE A 71 7.96 -3.10 1.20
CA ILE A 71 8.38 -3.50 2.55
C ILE A 71 9.47 -2.60 3.17
N GLY A 72 10.24 -1.90 2.32
CA GLY A 72 11.30 -1.00 2.78
C GLY A 72 12.56 -1.69 3.30
N ASN A 73 13.39 -0.91 4.01
CA ASN A 73 14.71 -1.34 4.50
C ASN A 73 14.86 -1.38 6.03
N LYS A 74 13.74 -1.33 6.76
CA LYS A 74 13.75 -1.22 8.24
C LYS A 74 13.53 -2.55 8.97
N GLN A 75 13.53 -3.67 8.27
CA GLN A 75 13.36 -4.99 8.87
C GLN A 75 14.57 -5.34 9.73
N THR A 76 14.28 -5.92 10.90
CA THR A 76 15.31 -6.51 11.74
C THR A 76 15.99 -7.68 11.02
N PRO A 77 17.23 -8.10 11.42
CA PRO A 77 17.88 -9.27 10.83
C PRO A 77 16.99 -10.52 10.86
N LYS A 78 16.25 -10.74 11.94
CA LYS A 78 15.30 -11.85 12.07
C LYS A 78 14.13 -11.74 11.09
N MET A 79 13.57 -10.55 10.89
CA MET A 79 12.51 -10.33 9.90
C MET A 79 13.02 -10.57 8.48
N ARG A 80 14.24 -10.12 8.14
CA ARG A 80 14.86 -10.38 6.84
C ARG A 80 15.05 -11.87 6.56
N GLU A 81 15.46 -12.63 7.58
CA GLU A 81 15.59 -14.10 7.50
C GLU A 81 14.21 -14.76 7.26
N ILE A 82 13.17 -14.31 7.97
CA ILE A 82 11.81 -14.84 7.82
C ILE A 82 11.20 -14.48 6.47
N PHE A 83 11.28 -13.20 6.07
CA PHE A 83 10.60 -12.70 4.88
C PHE A 83 11.40 -12.86 3.60
N GLY A 84 12.73 -12.92 3.66
CA GLY A 84 13.59 -13.03 2.48
C GLY A 84 13.43 -11.87 1.48
N ASN A 85 13.02 -10.69 1.95
CA ASN A 85 12.75 -9.53 1.12
C ASN A 85 14.01 -8.94 0.48
N GLN A 86 13.87 -8.27 -0.66
CA GLN A 86 14.97 -7.89 -1.56
C GLN A 86 15.23 -6.38 -1.63
N GLU A 87 14.34 -5.53 -1.12
CA GLU A 87 14.50 -4.05 -1.05
C GLU A 87 14.74 -3.39 -2.41
N LEU A 88 13.93 -3.71 -3.43
CA LEU A 88 14.19 -3.35 -4.82
C LEU A 88 13.44 -2.09 -5.31
N LEU A 89 12.53 -1.50 -4.52
CA LEU A 89 11.69 -0.40 -5.02
C LEU A 89 12.50 0.80 -5.52
N PRO A 90 13.56 1.30 -4.84
CA PRO A 90 14.34 2.43 -5.35
C PRO A 90 14.97 2.12 -6.72
N ALA A 91 15.55 0.93 -6.88
CA ALA A 91 16.10 0.49 -8.15
C ALA A 91 15.03 0.30 -9.23
N SER A 92 13.84 -0.19 -8.85
CA SER A 92 12.70 -0.37 -9.74
C SER A 92 12.17 0.96 -10.27
N LEU A 93 12.07 1.97 -9.40
CA LEU A 93 11.70 3.33 -9.78
C LEU A 93 12.74 3.95 -10.73
N ALA A 94 14.03 3.79 -10.46
CA ALA A 94 15.09 4.28 -11.34
C ALA A 94 15.00 3.65 -12.74
N VAL A 95 14.76 2.34 -12.84
CA VAL A 95 14.52 1.65 -14.13
C VAL A 95 13.24 2.14 -14.81
N ALA A 96 12.23 2.54 -14.03
CA ALA A 96 11.01 3.15 -14.55
C ALA A 96 11.22 4.58 -15.07
N GLY A 97 12.39 5.18 -14.84
CA GLY A 97 12.69 6.57 -15.14
C GLY A 97 12.00 7.54 -14.16
N VAL A 98 11.82 7.11 -12.90
CA VAL A 98 11.21 7.91 -11.83
C VAL A 98 12.24 8.13 -10.75
N ARG A 99 12.59 9.39 -10.49
CA ARG A 99 13.43 9.78 -9.36
C ARG A 99 12.54 9.99 -8.13
N VAL A 100 13.07 9.73 -6.95
CA VAL A 100 12.31 9.87 -5.70
C VAL A 100 11.85 11.31 -5.45
N GLU A 101 12.59 12.30 -5.95
CA GLU A 101 12.27 13.74 -5.85
C GLU A 101 11.13 14.15 -6.80
N GLU A 102 10.81 13.34 -7.80
CA GLU A 102 9.72 13.61 -8.76
C GLU A 102 8.36 13.12 -8.24
N VAL A 103 8.36 12.23 -7.26
CA VAL A 103 7.12 11.75 -6.64
C VAL A 103 6.48 12.89 -5.87
N THR A 104 5.25 13.23 -6.25
CA THR A 104 4.49 14.34 -5.66
C THR A 104 3.45 13.87 -4.63
N HIS A 105 2.95 12.64 -4.79
CA HIS A 105 1.94 12.05 -3.92
C HIS A 105 2.25 10.57 -3.70
N VAL A 106 2.09 10.10 -2.47
CA VAL A 106 2.13 8.68 -2.11
C VAL A 106 0.80 8.33 -1.48
N VAL A 107 0.15 7.27 -1.95
CA VAL A 107 -1.12 6.78 -1.40
C VAL A 107 -0.91 5.37 -0.88
N ASN A 108 -1.09 5.16 0.42
CA ASN A 108 -1.11 3.83 1.01
C ASN A 108 -2.55 3.36 1.17
N THR A 109 -2.86 2.17 0.69
CA THR A 109 -4.19 1.58 0.89
C THR A 109 -4.41 1.31 2.37
N HIS A 110 -3.38 0.88 3.08
CA HIS A 110 -3.36 0.69 4.52
C HIS A 110 -1.91 0.78 5.05
N LEU A 111 -1.72 0.73 6.37
CA LEU A 111 -0.42 0.99 6.99
C LEU A 111 0.30 -0.28 7.48
N HIS A 112 0.05 -1.45 6.89
CA HIS A 112 0.90 -2.61 7.14
C HIS A 112 2.30 -2.39 6.55
N PHE A 113 3.29 -3.02 7.17
CA PHE A 113 4.71 -2.76 6.90
C PHE A 113 5.14 -3.07 5.46
N ASP A 114 4.46 -3.98 4.79
CA ASP A 114 4.72 -4.41 3.42
C ASP A 114 4.06 -3.51 2.35
N HIS A 115 3.22 -2.56 2.77
CA HIS A 115 2.57 -1.55 1.93
C HIS A 115 3.15 -0.14 2.10
N CYS A 116 3.66 0.18 3.27
CA CYS A 116 4.16 1.52 3.60
C CYS A 116 5.66 1.54 3.97
N GLY A 117 6.40 0.47 3.66
CA GLY A 117 7.78 0.29 4.10
C GLY A 117 8.74 1.36 3.58
N TRP A 118 8.74 1.66 2.29
CA TRP A 118 9.55 2.74 1.72
C TRP A 118 8.88 4.12 1.80
N ASN A 119 7.86 4.30 2.62
CA ASN A 119 7.46 5.66 2.98
C ASN A 119 8.63 6.43 3.58
N THR A 120 9.49 5.72 4.28
CA THR A 120 10.69 6.26 4.92
C THR A 120 11.89 5.35 4.67
N THR A 121 13.07 5.94 4.66
CA THR A 121 14.35 5.26 4.50
C THR A 121 15.14 5.29 5.80
N LEU A 122 15.65 4.13 6.22
CA LEU A 122 16.65 4.01 7.28
C LEU A 122 18.03 4.21 6.67
N HIS A 123 18.76 5.20 7.17
CA HIS A 123 20.12 5.52 6.76
C HIS A 123 21.17 4.77 7.60
N SER A 124 22.41 4.75 7.12
CA SER A 124 23.52 4.06 7.80
C SER A 124 23.89 4.66 9.17
N ASP A 125 23.54 5.91 9.42
CA ASP A 125 23.70 6.60 10.71
C ASP A 125 22.57 6.31 11.70
N GLY A 126 21.57 5.49 11.30
CA GLY A 126 20.41 5.15 12.09
C GLY A 126 19.26 6.14 11.99
N SER A 127 19.43 7.25 11.29
CA SER A 127 18.33 8.19 11.04
C SER A 127 17.29 7.62 10.09
N VAL A 128 16.03 8.04 10.26
CA VAL A 128 14.91 7.64 9.39
C VAL A 128 14.25 8.89 8.84
N THR A 129 14.24 9.02 7.52
CA THR A 129 13.68 10.20 6.84
C THR A 129 12.66 9.80 5.77
N PRO A 130 11.74 10.69 5.36
CA PRO A 130 10.86 10.44 4.23
C PRO A 130 11.65 10.07 2.97
N THR A 131 11.27 8.97 2.30
CA THR A 131 11.93 8.51 1.07
C THR A 131 11.64 9.44 -0.11
N PHE A 132 10.44 9.98 -0.17
CA PHE A 132 9.99 10.90 -1.24
C PHE A 132 9.88 12.31 -0.67
N PRO A 133 10.95 13.11 -0.73
CA PRO A 133 11.07 14.35 0.04
C PRO A 133 10.06 15.42 -0.37
N ASN A 134 9.60 15.40 -1.62
CA ASN A 134 8.66 16.37 -2.17
C ASN A 134 7.20 15.85 -2.18
N ALA A 135 6.98 14.63 -1.70
CA ALA A 135 5.67 14.02 -1.73
C ALA A 135 4.81 14.41 -0.53
N ARG A 136 3.50 14.53 -0.77
CA ARG A 136 2.49 14.41 0.27
C ARG A 136 2.04 12.95 0.34
N TYR A 137 1.95 12.42 1.55
CA TYR A 137 1.55 11.05 1.80
C TYR A 137 0.11 10.99 2.29
N PHE A 138 -0.64 10.00 1.81
CA PHE A 138 -2.05 9.81 2.13
C PHE A 138 -2.30 8.41 2.66
N ALA A 139 -3.05 8.34 3.75
CA ALA A 139 -3.56 7.11 4.34
C ALA A 139 -4.91 7.37 5.02
N ALA A 140 -5.71 6.34 5.25
CA ALA A 140 -6.94 6.51 6.00
C ALA A 140 -6.66 6.89 7.47
N ALA A 141 -7.47 7.81 8.02
CA ALA A 141 -7.37 8.21 9.43
C ALA A 141 -7.52 7.01 10.37
N GLY A 142 -8.43 6.09 10.04
CA GLY A 142 -8.63 4.87 10.80
C GLY A 142 -7.44 3.93 10.83
N GLU A 143 -6.60 3.91 9.79
CA GLU A 143 -5.37 3.11 9.76
C GLU A 143 -4.36 3.60 10.79
N LEU A 144 -4.10 4.92 10.82
CA LEU A 144 -3.18 5.48 11.81
C LEU A 144 -3.70 5.29 13.23
N ALA A 145 -4.99 5.56 13.45
CA ALA A 145 -5.61 5.40 14.76
C ALA A 145 -5.53 3.95 15.25
N HIS A 146 -5.80 2.97 14.38
CA HIS A 146 -5.67 1.55 14.71
C HIS A 146 -4.21 1.17 14.98
N GLY A 147 -3.29 1.55 14.09
CA GLY A 147 -1.87 1.25 14.25
C GLY A 147 -1.29 1.79 15.55
N ARG A 148 -1.78 2.93 16.05
CA ARG A 148 -1.36 3.50 17.34
C ARG A 148 -1.88 2.74 18.57
N LEU A 149 -2.93 1.92 18.43
CA LEU A 149 -3.38 1.05 19.52
C LEU A 149 -2.38 -0.05 19.87
N GLN A 150 -1.51 -0.42 18.94
CA GLN A 150 -0.49 -1.45 19.11
C GLN A 150 -1.05 -2.73 19.72
N LEU A 151 -2.20 -3.17 19.19
CA LEU A 151 -2.88 -4.38 19.67
C LEU A 151 -2.00 -5.61 19.48
N GLU A 152 -1.95 -6.50 20.45
CA GLU A 152 -1.06 -7.67 20.47
C GLU A 152 -1.21 -8.53 19.19
N ARG A 153 -2.43 -8.65 18.67
CA ARG A 153 -2.74 -9.49 17.51
C ARG A 153 -2.10 -9.02 16.20
N ASP A 154 -1.89 -7.70 16.03
CA ASP A 154 -1.50 -7.13 14.73
C ASP A 154 -0.43 -6.01 14.82
N ARG A 155 0.06 -5.68 16.02
CA ARG A 155 1.12 -4.65 16.21
C ARG A 155 2.37 -4.91 15.36
N VAL A 156 2.63 -6.17 15.03
CA VAL A 156 3.79 -6.55 14.19
C VAL A 156 3.64 -6.07 12.75
N SER A 157 2.42 -5.76 12.32
CA SER A 157 2.12 -5.22 11.00
C SER A 157 2.20 -3.69 10.95
N TYR A 158 2.08 -2.99 12.08
CA TYR A 158 2.07 -1.53 12.16
C TYR A 158 3.36 -1.00 12.77
N LEU A 159 4.31 -0.64 11.92
CA LEU A 159 5.64 -0.19 12.33
C LEU A 159 5.74 1.33 12.31
N GLY A 160 5.80 1.98 13.49
CA GLY A 160 5.91 3.43 13.63
C GLY A 160 6.97 4.10 12.74
N PRO A 161 8.19 3.55 12.62
CA PRO A 161 9.22 4.09 11.72
C PRO A 161 8.78 4.28 10.25
N ASN A 162 7.71 3.62 9.79
CA ASN A 162 7.21 3.76 8.43
C ASN A 162 6.35 5.03 8.23
N TYR A 163 5.80 5.62 9.29
CA TYR A 163 4.90 6.77 9.19
C TYR A 163 5.16 7.89 10.22
N ASP A 164 5.81 7.63 11.34
CA ASP A 164 6.11 8.66 12.35
C ASP A 164 6.99 9.80 11.80
N PRO A 165 8.03 9.56 10.97
CA PRO A 165 8.79 10.64 10.36
C PRO A 165 7.96 11.51 9.41
N LEU A 166 6.93 10.95 8.75
CA LEU A 166 6.01 11.71 7.90
C LEU A 166 5.13 12.67 8.69
N ILE A 167 4.73 12.23 9.90
CA ILE A 167 4.00 13.09 10.83
C ILE A 167 4.90 14.23 11.29
N ALA A 168 6.12 13.90 11.71
CA ALA A 168 7.08 14.89 12.19
C ALA A 168 7.48 15.93 11.12
N SER A 169 7.53 15.52 9.83
CA SER A 169 7.82 16.42 8.70
C SER A 169 6.60 17.19 8.19
N GLY A 170 5.38 16.86 8.67
CA GLY A 170 4.13 17.46 8.17
C GLY A 170 3.73 16.99 6.76
N GLN A 171 4.27 15.88 6.29
CA GLN A 171 3.97 15.34 4.96
C GLN A 171 2.78 14.37 4.94
N LEU A 172 2.32 13.87 6.10
CA LEU A 172 1.19 12.96 6.18
C LEU A 172 -0.13 13.73 6.15
N THR A 173 -1.03 13.33 5.25
CA THR A 173 -2.42 13.76 5.20
C THR A 173 -3.30 12.53 5.45
N LEU A 174 -4.17 12.59 6.43
CA LEU A 174 -5.12 11.54 6.73
C LEU A 174 -6.44 11.79 5.99
N ILE A 175 -7.02 10.73 5.47
CA ILE A 175 -8.29 10.76 4.74
C ILE A 175 -9.38 10.18 5.64
N ASP A 176 -10.46 10.94 5.83
CA ASP A 176 -11.67 10.51 6.51
C ASP A 176 -12.88 10.76 5.59
N VAL A 177 -13.03 9.90 4.59
CA VAL A 177 -14.01 10.10 3.50
C VAL A 177 -15.45 9.90 3.96
N ASP A 178 -15.66 9.03 4.93
CA ASP A 178 -17.02 8.59 5.29
C ASP A 178 -17.47 9.04 6.70
N GLY A 179 -16.57 9.69 7.47
CA GLY A 179 -16.83 9.93 8.91
C GLY A 179 -17.10 8.63 9.69
N ALA A 180 -17.02 7.49 9.01
CA ALA A 180 -17.45 6.19 9.50
C ALA A 180 -16.38 5.49 10.36
N GLY A 181 -15.19 6.06 10.42
CA GLY A 181 -14.11 5.59 11.29
C GLY A 181 -14.35 5.90 12.76
N GLY A 182 -15.41 6.62 13.09
CA GLY A 182 -15.65 7.08 14.46
C GLY A 182 -14.60 8.07 14.96
N PHE A 183 -13.85 8.66 14.04
CA PHE A 183 -12.80 9.62 14.33
C PHE A 183 -13.33 11.01 14.03
N VAL A 184 -13.36 11.84 15.05
CA VAL A 184 -13.69 13.27 14.92
C VAL A 184 -12.42 14.08 15.02
N SER A 185 -12.41 15.27 14.44
CA SER A 185 -11.37 16.27 14.69
C SER A 185 -11.19 16.41 16.21
N GLY A 186 -9.94 16.23 16.69
CA GLY A 186 -9.65 16.21 18.13
C GLY A 186 -9.54 14.80 18.74
N ASP A 187 -9.57 13.73 17.95
CA ASP A 187 -9.21 12.39 18.44
C ASP A 187 -7.71 12.36 18.78
N ALA A 188 -7.41 12.19 20.07
CA ALA A 188 -6.02 12.18 20.58
C ALA A 188 -5.10 11.17 19.90
N ARG A 189 -5.67 10.12 19.27
CA ARG A 189 -4.89 9.14 18.47
C ARG A 189 -4.40 9.72 17.14
N LEU A 190 -5.04 10.78 16.67
CA LEU A 190 -4.73 11.49 15.42
C LEU A 190 -4.10 12.86 15.69
N ASP A 191 -4.19 13.36 16.92
CA ASP A 191 -3.65 14.65 17.32
C ASP A 191 -2.11 14.57 17.37
N ALA A 192 -1.50 14.90 16.24
CA ALA A 192 -0.08 15.17 16.15
C ALA A 192 0.13 16.48 15.37
N PRO A 193 1.02 17.38 15.84
CA PRO A 193 1.37 18.57 15.08
C PRO A 193 1.82 18.19 13.67
N GLY A 194 1.24 18.82 12.65
CA GLY A 194 1.61 18.58 11.26
C GLY A 194 0.77 17.53 10.53
N VAL A 195 -0.17 16.83 11.18
CA VAL A 195 -1.12 15.94 10.50
C VAL A 195 -2.29 16.76 9.98
N ALA A 196 -2.51 16.74 8.66
CA ALA A 196 -3.69 17.29 8.03
C ALA A 196 -4.76 16.20 7.88
N ILE A 197 -6.03 16.52 8.13
CA ILE A 197 -7.17 15.64 7.85
C ILE A 197 -7.94 16.22 6.67
N GLN A 198 -8.21 15.38 5.69
CA GLN A 198 -8.97 15.75 4.50
C GLN A 198 -10.22 14.86 4.42
N THR A 199 -11.35 15.46 4.09
CA THR A 199 -12.63 14.75 3.88
C THR A 199 -12.90 14.46 2.40
N SER A 200 -12.18 15.12 1.48
CA SER A 200 -12.28 14.81 0.06
C SER A 200 -11.61 13.48 -0.26
N ALA A 201 -12.30 12.66 -1.04
CA ALA A 201 -11.74 11.42 -1.58
C ALA A 201 -10.71 11.65 -2.67
N GLU A 202 -10.70 12.80 -3.34
CA GLU A 202 -9.81 13.11 -4.45
C GLU A 202 -8.42 13.48 -3.96
N ILE A 203 -7.40 12.80 -4.51
CA ILE A 203 -5.98 13.04 -4.24
C ILE A 203 -5.43 14.07 -5.25
N VAL A 204 -5.62 13.80 -6.53
CA VAL A 204 -5.37 14.69 -7.67
C VAL A 204 -6.44 14.43 -8.72
N PRO A 205 -6.65 15.33 -9.69
CA PRO A 205 -7.67 15.12 -10.73
C PRO A 205 -7.55 13.76 -11.40
N GLY A 206 -8.62 12.96 -11.32
CA GLY A 206 -8.70 11.61 -11.86
C GLY A 206 -8.07 10.51 -10.99
N VAL A 207 -7.59 10.83 -9.78
CA VAL A 207 -7.13 9.86 -8.78
C VAL A 207 -7.85 10.11 -7.47
N TRP A 208 -8.68 9.17 -7.04
CA TRP A 208 -9.43 9.28 -5.78
C TRP A 208 -9.45 7.96 -5.02
N VAL A 209 -9.86 7.99 -3.77
CA VAL A 209 -9.91 6.81 -2.90
C VAL A 209 -11.32 6.51 -2.44
N GLU A 210 -11.56 5.24 -2.16
CA GLU A 210 -12.80 4.73 -1.57
C GLU A 210 -12.44 3.75 -0.45
N ARG A 211 -13.24 3.71 0.61
CA ARG A 211 -13.01 2.77 1.71
C ARG A 211 -13.47 1.37 1.32
N PHE A 212 -12.54 0.41 1.39
CA PHE A 212 -12.76 -1.02 1.15
C PHE A 212 -12.49 -1.82 2.42
N PRO A 213 -13.41 -1.81 3.40
CA PRO A 213 -13.21 -2.51 4.66
C PRO A 213 -13.19 -4.03 4.44
N GLY A 214 -12.30 -4.70 5.15
CA GLY A 214 -12.16 -6.16 5.07
C GLY A 214 -10.85 -6.62 5.67
N HIS A 215 -9.76 -6.50 4.95
CA HIS A 215 -8.41 -6.81 5.44
C HIS A 215 -8.04 -5.94 6.65
N THR A 216 -8.25 -4.64 6.54
CA THR A 216 -8.33 -3.73 7.69
C THR A 216 -9.68 -3.01 7.67
N ALA A 217 -10.03 -2.38 8.79
CA ALA A 217 -11.33 -1.69 8.90
C ALA A 217 -11.40 -0.43 8.03
N SER A 218 -10.26 0.18 7.72
CA SER A 218 -10.16 1.47 7.03
C SER A 218 -9.34 1.42 5.75
N MET A 219 -9.09 0.22 5.20
CA MET A 219 -8.35 0.07 3.96
C MET A 219 -9.00 0.87 2.83
N LEU A 220 -8.17 1.46 1.99
CA LEU A 220 -8.57 2.25 0.83
C LEU A 220 -8.35 1.46 -0.47
N GLY A 221 -9.30 1.56 -1.40
CA GLY A 221 -9.06 1.31 -2.81
C GLY A 221 -8.69 2.62 -3.49
N VAL A 222 -7.83 2.59 -4.50
CA VAL A 222 -7.42 3.77 -5.26
C VAL A 222 -7.97 3.67 -6.67
N HIS A 223 -8.87 4.58 -7.00
CA HIS A 223 -9.50 4.67 -8.32
C HIS A 223 -8.72 5.62 -9.22
N LEU A 224 -8.63 5.25 -10.49
CA LEU A 224 -8.00 6.02 -11.55
C LEU A 224 -9.00 6.20 -12.68
N GLU A 225 -9.13 7.43 -13.20
CA GLU A 225 -9.98 7.73 -14.35
C GLU A 225 -9.32 8.78 -15.26
N SER A 226 -9.18 8.46 -16.52
CA SER A 226 -8.67 9.37 -17.55
C SER A 226 -9.18 8.99 -18.92
N GLY A 227 -9.59 9.98 -19.73
CA GLY A 227 -10.04 9.74 -21.11
C GLY A 227 -11.23 8.78 -21.23
N GLY A 228 -12.08 8.67 -20.19
CA GLY A 228 -13.21 7.73 -20.15
C GLY A 228 -12.83 6.29 -19.79
N GLU A 229 -11.56 6.02 -19.55
CA GLU A 229 -11.07 4.73 -19.05
C GLU A 229 -10.94 4.75 -17.51
N ARG A 230 -11.15 3.58 -16.88
CA ARG A 230 -11.10 3.43 -15.41
C ARG A 230 -10.25 2.25 -15.01
N ALA A 231 -9.57 2.41 -13.87
CA ALA A 231 -8.88 1.33 -13.18
C ALA A 231 -9.07 1.49 -11.66
N CYS A 232 -8.85 0.41 -10.91
CA CYS A 232 -8.86 0.45 -9.45
C CYS A 232 -7.72 -0.41 -8.92
N TYR A 233 -6.93 0.15 -8.01
CA TYR A 233 -5.98 -0.60 -7.19
C TYR A 233 -6.66 -0.94 -5.87
N ILE A 234 -6.76 -2.24 -5.57
CA ILE A 234 -7.60 -2.73 -4.48
C ILE A 234 -6.82 -3.16 -3.23
N GLY A 235 -5.49 -3.02 -3.25
CA GLY A 235 -4.64 -3.47 -2.13
C GLY A 235 -4.91 -4.93 -1.77
N ASP A 236 -5.03 -5.21 -0.48
CA ASP A 236 -5.26 -6.55 0.08
C ASP A 236 -6.75 -6.94 0.19
N LEU A 237 -7.64 -6.28 -0.55
CA LEU A 237 -9.07 -6.63 -0.55
C LEU A 237 -9.30 -8.07 -0.99
N ILE A 238 -8.49 -8.55 -1.93
CA ILE A 238 -8.55 -9.91 -2.46
C ILE A 238 -7.14 -10.48 -2.46
N ARG A 239 -6.89 -11.45 -1.59
CA ARG A 239 -5.61 -12.16 -1.56
C ARG A 239 -5.59 -13.29 -2.58
N GLU A 240 -4.40 -13.64 -3.10
CA GLU A 240 -4.22 -14.77 -3.99
C GLU A 240 -4.91 -16.03 -3.43
N GLY A 241 -5.69 -16.72 -4.28
CA GLY A 241 -6.40 -17.94 -3.93
C GLY A 241 -7.85 -17.76 -3.47
N THR A 242 -8.27 -16.60 -2.97
CA THR A 242 -9.68 -16.31 -2.65
C THR A 242 -10.49 -15.80 -3.84
N ILE A 243 -9.82 -15.35 -4.89
CA ILE A 243 -10.43 -14.73 -6.08
C ILE A 243 -11.51 -15.62 -6.74
N GLN A 244 -11.42 -16.93 -6.62
CA GLN A 244 -12.36 -17.82 -7.32
C GLN A 244 -13.65 -18.12 -6.55
N ASN A 245 -13.71 -17.87 -5.24
CA ASN A 245 -14.84 -18.33 -4.45
C ASN A 245 -15.64 -17.25 -3.72
N SER A 246 -15.16 -16.03 -3.55
CA SER A 246 -15.82 -15.08 -2.66
C SER A 246 -16.23 -13.74 -3.25
N VAL A 247 -15.78 -13.37 -4.43
CA VAL A 247 -16.20 -12.08 -5.02
C VAL A 247 -16.96 -12.32 -6.32
N ARG A 248 -18.28 -12.34 -6.21
CA ARG A 248 -19.13 -11.91 -7.32
C ARG A 248 -18.92 -10.40 -7.45
N LEU A 249 -17.93 -10.00 -8.21
CA LEU A 249 -17.82 -8.63 -8.75
C LEU A 249 -19.03 -8.43 -9.67
N ARG A 250 -20.19 -8.16 -9.05
CA ARG A 250 -21.40 -7.78 -9.78
C ARG A 250 -21.22 -6.32 -10.17
N ASN A 251 -21.23 -6.03 -11.44
CA ASN A 251 -21.23 -4.71 -12.08
C ASN A 251 -19.87 -4.02 -12.25
N ILE A 252 -18.76 -4.71 -12.21
CA ILE A 252 -17.51 -4.18 -12.78
C ILE A 252 -17.40 -4.71 -14.20
N ASP A 253 -17.33 -3.79 -15.16
CA ASP A 253 -17.12 -4.11 -16.56
C ASP A 253 -15.75 -4.80 -16.70
N ARG A 254 -15.76 -6.13 -16.88
CA ARG A 254 -14.56 -6.98 -16.81
C ARG A 254 -13.47 -6.61 -17.79
N ASP A 255 -13.83 -5.87 -18.85
CA ASP A 255 -12.92 -5.53 -19.93
C ASP A 255 -12.11 -4.26 -19.66
N LYS A 256 -12.36 -3.56 -18.54
CA LYS A 256 -11.77 -2.25 -18.23
C LYS A 256 -11.16 -2.11 -16.83
N VAL A 257 -11.15 -3.17 -16.04
CA VAL A 257 -10.59 -3.12 -14.68
C VAL A 257 -9.23 -3.79 -14.65
N LEU A 258 -8.19 -3.01 -14.41
CA LEU A 258 -6.88 -3.49 -14.01
C LEU A 258 -6.92 -3.75 -12.50
N VAL A 259 -7.19 -5.00 -12.13
CA VAL A 259 -7.09 -5.44 -10.74
C VAL A 259 -5.65 -5.87 -10.52
N TYR A 260 -4.89 -5.07 -9.77
CA TYR A 260 -3.62 -5.50 -9.23
C TYR A 260 -3.84 -5.81 -7.74
N ALA A 261 -3.92 -7.10 -7.41
CA ALA A 261 -3.71 -7.55 -6.05
C ALA A 261 -2.20 -7.68 -5.80
N ALA A 262 -1.77 -7.32 -4.62
CA ALA A 262 -0.40 -7.55 -4.17
C ALA A 262 -0.10 -9.06 -4.09
#